data_ae83c2eeb88d54dcc852d9b8af0e2f17
#
_entry.id   ae83c2eeb88d54dcc852d9b8af0e2f17
#
_cell.length_a   1.000
_cell.length_b   1.000
_cell.length_c   1.000
_cell.angle_alpha   90.00
_cell.angle_beta   90.00
_cell.angle_gamma   90.00
#
_symmetry.space_group_name_H-M   'P 1'
#
loop_
_entity.id
_entity.type
_entity.pdbx_description
1 polymer ?
#
loop_
_entity_poly.entity_id
_entity_poly.type
_entity_poly.pdbx_seq_one_letter_code
_entity_poly.pdbx_strand_id
1 'polypeptide(L)'
;MQFYEGKGQGAFHVKLHWKDAIHGPACDSVAHMKEILEEILAKHFREAKPAQELLAGDCVWEETQKEERILAMEAGTWIVCYSYTGKTVELDGSRLGEGALSYWWVNPMSGVKSYGGRREISGESLKFETPKGDDAHKDWVLLLKKEEA
;
A
#
# COMPACT_ATOMS: atom_id res chain seq x y z
N MET A 1 16.50 -6.76 7.13
CA MET A 1 16.41 -7.45 8.43
C MET A 1 17.83 -7.74 8.91
N GLN A 2 18.26 -7.18 10.05
CA GLN A 2 19.62 -7.31 10.55
C GLN A 2 19.57 -8.16 11.82
N PHE A 3 20.09 -9.37 11.77
CA PHE A 3 19.89 -10.35 12.83
C PHE A 3 21.11 -10.64 13.71
N TYR A 4 22.28 -10.07 13.41
CA TYR A 4 23.48 -10.46 14.13
C TYR A 4 24.57 -9.40 14.08
N GLU A 5 25.10 -9.04 15.25
CA GLU A 5 26.36 -8.34 15.40
C GLU A 5 27.43 -9.37 15.81
N GLY A 6 28.12 -9.93 14.86
CA GLY A 6 29.31 -10.73 15.08
C GLY A 6 30.55 -9.96 14.64
N LYS A 7 31.69 -10.22 15.24
CA LYS A 7 33.01 -9.67 14.83
C LYS A 7 33.48 -10.20 13.46
N GLY A 8 32.57 -10.71 12.64
CA GLY A 8 32.82 -11.17 11.29
C GLY A 8 32.11 -10.27 10.29
N GLN A 9 32.79 -9.95 9.20
CA GLN A 9 32.18 -9.32 8.03
C GLN A 9 31.23 -10.34 7.39
N GLY A 10 30.03 -10.47 7.91
CA GLY A 10 28.96 -11.20 7.25
C GLY A 10 28.60 -10.53 5.93
N ALA A 11 28.14 -11.28 4.95
CA ALA A 11 27.80 -10.81 3.59
C ALA A 11 26.77 -9.66 3.54
N PHE A 12 26.15 -9.32 4.64
CA PHE A 12 25.06 -8.32 4.73
C PHE A 12 25.31 -7.20 5.74
N HIS A 13 26.53 -6.93 6.18
CA HIS A 13 26.88 -5.83 7.10
C HIS A 13 25.93 -5.68 8.29
N VAL A 14 25.69 -6.75 9.02
CA VAL A 14 24.83 -6.75 10.20
C VAL A 14 25.39 -5.82 11.27
N LYS A 15 24.63 -4.75 11.61
CA LYS A 15 25.11 -3.69 12.52
C LYS A 15 24.66 -3.86 13.97
N LEU A 16 23.58 -4.60 14.21
CA LEU A 16 22.97 -4.72 15.54
C LEU A 16 22.77 -6.19 15.92
N HIS A 17 22.84 -6.47 17.20
CA HIS A 17 22.42 -7.76 17.74
C HIS A 17 20.91 -7.96 17.44
N TRP A 18 20.48 -9.20 17.16
CA TRP A 18 19.10 -9.47 16.76
C TRP A 18 18.05 -9.00 17.78
N LYS A 19 18.37 -9.06 19.10
CA LYS A 19 17.48 -8.58 20.16
C LYS A 19 17.24 -7.08 20.11
N ASP A 20 18.22 -6.31 19.64
CA ASP A 20 18.10 -4.86 19.48
C ASP A 20 17.48 -4.53 18.12
N ALA A 21 17.77 -5.35 17.09
CA ALA A 21 17.25 -5.18 15.73
C ALA A 21 15.73 -5.40 15.63
N ILE A 22 15.14 -6.23 16.49
CA ILE A 22 13.68 -6.46 16.53
C ILE A 22 12.88 -5.25 17.03
N HIS A 23 13.53 -4.24 17.58
CA HIS A 23 12.93 -2.98 18.02
C HIS A 23 13.25 -1.82 17.06
N GLY A 24 13.74 -2.14 15.87
CA GLY A 24 14.06 -1.14 14.84
C GLY A 24 12.87 -0.73 13.97
N PRO A 25 12.96 0.40 13.26
CA PRO A 25 11.87 0.95 12.43
C PRO A 25 11.27 -0.03 11.41
N ALA A 26 12.08 -0.97 10.92
CA ALA A 26 11.59 -2.00 9.99
C ALA A 26 10.58 -2.96 10.64
N CYS A 27 10.70 -3.19 11.94
CA CYS A 27 9.75 -4.04 12.68
C CYS A 27 8.43 -3.30 12.91
N ASP A 28 8.49 -2.00 13.18
CA ASP A 28 7.31 -1.15 13.29
C ASP A 28 6.53 -1.13 11.97
N SER A 29 7.22 -0.97 10.83
CA SER A 29 6.58 -1.02 9.51
C SER A 29 5.92 -2.37 9.23
N VAL A 30 6.51 -3.49 9.66
CA VAL A 30 5.89 -4.82 9.56
C VAL A 30 4.67 -4.94 10.46
N ALA A 31 4.70 -4.37 11.66
CA ALA A 31 3.55 -4.34 12.56
C ALA A 31 2.40 -3.54 11.96
N HIS A 32 2.66 -2.35 11.39
CA HIS A 32 1.65 -1.54 10.70
C HIS A 32 1.05 -2.27 9.50
N MET A 33 1.88 -2.94 8.70
CA MET A 33 1.39 -3.76 7.59
C MET A 33 0.48 -4.88 8.09
N LYS A 34 0.86 -5.55 9.19
CA LYS A 34 0.04 -6.60 9.81
C LYS A 34 -1.33 -6.04 10.23
N GLU A 35 -1.38 -4.90 10.89
CA GLU A 35 -2.62 -4.25 11.32
C GLU A 35 -3.55 -3.97 10.12
N ILE A 36 -3.01 -3.41 9.04
CA ILE A 36 -3.77 -3.16 7.81
C ILE A 36 -4.33 -4.47 7.24
N LEU A 37 -3.49 -5.50 7.15
CA LEU A 37 -3.89 -6.77 6.59
C LEU A 37 -4.92 -7.49 7.49
N GLU A 38 -4.80 -7.40 8.80
CA GLU A 38 -5.78 -7.96 9.74
C GLU A 38 -7.12 -7.24 9.65
N GLU A 39 -7.14 -5.91 9.53
CA GLU A 39 -8.37 -5.13 9.35
C GLU A 39 -9.12 -5.54 8.07
N ILE A 40 -8.38 -5.73 6.98
CA ILE A 40 -8.95 -5.99 5.66
C ILE A 40 -9.15 -7.49 5.43
N LEU A 41 -8.11 -8.29 5.69
CA LEU A 41 -8.06 -9.68 5.28
C LEU A 41 -8.67 -10.64 6.31
N ALA A 42 -8.85 -10.26 7.58
CA ALA A 42 -9.41 -11.17 8.59
C ALA A 42 -10.73 -11.81 8.16
N LYS A 43 -11.55 -11.09 7.38
CA LYS A 43 -12.83 -11.56 6.84
C LYS A 43 -12.77 -11.99 5.37
N HIS A 44 -11.79 -11.48 4.62
CA HIS A 44 -11.74 -11.58 3.15
C HIS A 44 -10.47 -12.27 2.62
N PHE A 45 -9.70 -12.94 3.49
CA PHE A 45 -8.42 -13.54 3.09
C PHE A 45 -8.54 -14.50 1.90
N ARG A 46 -9.61 -15.28 1.82
CA ARG A 46 -9.85 -16.22 0.72
C ARG A 46 -10.25 -15.56 -0.59
N GLU A 47 -10.67 -14.31 -0.52
CA GLU A 47 -11.11 -13.50 -1.67
C GLU A 47 -10.00 -12.58 -2.17
N ALA A 48 -8.89 -12.50 -1.43
CA ALA A 48 -7.76 -11.64 -1.77
C ALA A 48 -7.06 -12.14 -3.03
N LYS A 49 -6.95 -11.26 -4.02
CA LYS A 49 -6.29 -11.53 -5.29
C LYS A 49 -5.60 -10.28 -5.85
N PRO A 50 -4.56 -10.43 -6.67
CA PRO A 50 -4.03 -9.31 -7.45
C PRO A 50 -5.14 -8.65 -8.30
N ALA A 51 -5.10 -7.33 -8.39
CA ALA A 51 -6.09 -6.53 -9.12
C ALA A 51 -5.42 -5.42 -9.94
N GLN A 52 -4.31 -5.75 -10.62
CA GLN A 52 -3.56 -4.81 -11.45
C GLN A 52 -4.38 -4.28 -12.62
N GLU A 53 -5.38 -5.03 -13.06
CA GLU A 53 -6.33 -4.64 -14.10
C GLU A 53 -7.21 -3.45 -13.71
N LEU A 54 -7.34 -3.14 -12.42
CA LEU A 54 -8.06 -1.95 -11.94
C LEU A 54 -7.27 -0.66 -12.14
N LEU A 55 -5.97 -0.74 -12.39
CA LEU A 55 -5.13 0.44 -12.62
C LEU A 55 -5.35 1.01 -14.01
N ALA A 56 -5.27 2.34 -14.12
CA ALA A 56 -5.43 3.08 -15.37
C ALA A 56 -4.29 4.08 -15.59
N GLY A 57 -4.24 4.63 -16.78
CA GLY A 57 -3.28 5.65 -17.16
C GLY A 57 -1.83 5.24 -16.94
N ASP A 58 -1.04 6.14 -16.35
CA ASP A 58 0.37 5.93 -16.07
C ASP A 58 0.64 4.92 -14.92
N CYS A 59 -0.42 4.38 -14.31
CA CYS A 59 -0.31 3.35 -13.28
C CYS A 59 -0.25 1.93 -13.85
N VAL A 60 -0.60 1.75 -15.12
CA VAL A 60 -0.44 0.48 -15.82
C VAL A 60 1.05 0.16 -15.92
N TRP A 61 1.43 -0.98 -15.38
CA TRP A 61 2.84 -1.34 -15.28
C TRP A 61 3.44 -1.70 -16.63
N GLU A 62 4.55 -1.06 -16.96
CA GLU A 62 5.45 -1.46 -18.02
C GLU A 62 6.80 -1.88 -17.44
N GLU A 63 7.50 -2.82 -18.10
CA GLU A 63 8.75 -3.40 -17.57
C GLU A 63 9.87 -2.37 -17.35
N THR A 64 9.82 -1.25 -18.06
CA THR A 64 10.78 -0.14 -17.97
C THR A 64 10.60 0.75 -16.74
N GLN A 65 9.46 0.64 -16.03
CA GLN A 65 9.06 1.53 -14.92
C GLN A 65 9.06 0.82 -13.56
N LYS A 66 10.02 -0.07 -13.33
CA LYS A 66 10.05 -0.96 -12.15
C LYS A 66 9.87 -0.25 -10.80
N GLU A 67 10.47 0.92 -10.62
CA GLU A 67 10.44 1.68 -9.38
C GLU A 67 9.14 2.48 -9.20
N GLU A 68 8.45 2.79 -10.28
CA GLU A 68 7.18 3.54 -10.26
C GLU A 68 5.95 2.63 -10.25
N ARG A 69 6.17 1.33 -10.16
CA ARG A 69 5.11 0.34 -10.16
C ARG A 69 4.17 0.53 -8.97
N ILE A 70 2.88 0.65 -9.27
CA ILE A 70 1.82 0.57 -8.28
C ILE A 70 1.34 -0.87 -8.22
N LEU A 71 1.22 -1.41 -7.02
CA LEU A 71 0.65 -2.72 -6.77
C LEU A 71 -0.80 -2.54 -6.33
N ALA A 72 -1.70 -3.33 -6.91
CA ALA A 72 -3.11 -3.33 -6.54
C ALA A 72 -3.58 -4.74 -6.19
N MET A 73 -4.39 -4.82 -5.15
CA MET A 73 -5.04 -6.04 -4.64
C MET A 73 -6.50 -5.73 -4.32
N GLU A 74 -7.40 -6.66 -4.59
CA GLU A 74 -8.77 -6.60 -4.06
C GLU A 74 -9.04 -7.74 -3.09
N ALA A 75 -9.89 -7.48 -2.09
CA ALA A 75 -10.32 -8.45 -1.10
C ALA A 75 -11.74 -8.11 -0.62
N GLY A 76 -12.75 -8.81 -1.12
CA GLY A 76 -14.15 -8.50 -0.86
C GLY A 76 -14.50 -7.08 -1.35
N THR A 77 -14.94 -6.23 -0.43
CA THR A 77 -15.26 -4.83 -0.73
C THR A 77 -14.06 -3.88 -0.69
N TRP A 78 -12.88 -4.38 -0.35
CA TRP A 78 -11.67 -3.59 -0.24
C TRP A 78 -10.81 -3.64 -1.49
N ILE A 79 -10.20 -2.51 -1.82
CA ILE A 79 -9.10 -2.40 -2.77
C ILE A 79 -7.91 -1.78 -2.02
N VAL A 80 -6.74 -2.36 -2.17
CA VAL A 80 -5.50 -1.89 -1.56
C VAL A 80 -4.50 -1.60 -2.66
N CYS A 81 -3.99 -0.38 -2.70
CA CYS A 81 -2.92 -0.02 -3.63
C CYS A 81 -1.68 0.43 -2.85
N TYR A 82 -0.51 0.03 -3.31
CA TYR A 82 0.77 0.46 -2.76
C TYR A 82 1.55 1.22 -3.82
N SER A 83 1.89 2.47 -3.51
CA SER A 83 2.72 3.35 -4.32
C SER A 83 4.07 3.55 -3.64
N TYR A 84 5.13 2.94 -4.19
CA TYR A 84 6.48 3.00 -3.63
C TYR A 84 7.12 4.39 -3.75
N THR A 85 6.88 5.09 -4.84
CA THR A 85 7.47 6.41 -5.11
C THR A 85 6.56 7.58 -4.75
N GLY A 86 5.36 7.32 -4.21
CA GLY A 86 4.35 8.34 -3.95
C GLY A 86 3.65 8.84 -5.23
N LYS A 87 3.70 8.06 -6.30
CA LYS A 87 2.96 8.35 -7.54
C LYS A 87 1.45 8.33 -7.28
N THR A 88 0.73 9.26 -7.89
CA THR A 88 -0.74 9.27 -7.90
C THR A 88 -1.29 7.93 -8.36
N VAL A 89 -2.24 7.38 -7.61
CA VAL A 89 -2.95 6.16 -8.01
C VAL A 89 -4.11 6.53 -8.90
N GLU A 90 -4.20 5.92 -10.08
CA GLU A 90 -5.32 6.07 -11.01
C GLU A 90 -5.99 4.72 -11.22
N LEU A 91 -7.32 4.69 -11.01
CA LEU A 91 -8.15 3.51 -11.18
C LEU A 91 -9.11 3.69 -12.35
N ASP A 92 -9.34 2.62 -13.11
CA ASP A 92 -10.33 2.54 -14.17
C ASP A 92 -11.74 2.42 -13.57
N GLY A 93 -12.49 3.50 -13.56
CA GLY A 93 -13.83 3.53 -12.99
C GLY A 93 -14.81 2.57 -13.69
N SER A 94 -14.59 2.26 -14.97
CA SER A 94 -15.45 1.30 -15.71
C SER A 94 -15.35 -0.14 -15.16
N ARG A 95 -14.26 -0.45 -14.47
CA ARG A 95 -14.00 -1.77 -13.86
C ARG A 95 -14.41 -1.85 -12.39
N LEU A 96 -14.71 -0.72 -11.77
CA LEU A 96 -15.07 -0.66 -10.35
C LEU A 96 -16.54 -1.01 -10.08
N GLY A 97 -17.37 -0.98 -11.12
CA GLY A 97 -18.83 -1.15 -11.00
C GLY A 97 -19.53 0.17 -10.65
N GLU A 98 -20.69 0.09 -10.00
CA GLU A 98 -21.47 1.24 -9.57
C GLU A 98 -21.33 1.47 -8.05
N GLY A 99 -21.63 2.67 -7.59
CA GLY A 99 -21.62 3.03 -6.17
C GLY A 99 -20.59 4.09 -5.83
N ALA A 100 -19.98 3.98 -4.67
CA ALA A 100 -18.97 4.91 -4.20
C ALA A 100 -17.81 4.21 -3.50
N LEU A 101 -16.70 4.92 -3.39
CA LEU A 101 -15.52 4.51 -2.66
C LEU A 101 -15.25 5.48 -1.53
N SER A 102 -15.20 5.00 -0.30
CA SER A 102 -14.51 5.70 0.79
C SER A 102 -13.04 5.32 0.76
N TYR A 103 -12.13 6.27 0.97
CA TYR A 103 -10.71 5.99 0.90
C TYR A 103 -9.89 6.61 2.02
N TRP A 104 -8.76 5.97 2.32
CA TRP A 104 -7.79 6.37 3.33
C TRP A 104 -6.38 6.24 2.78
N TRP A 105 -5.51 7.14 3.19
CA TRP A 105 -4.08 7.01 3.02
C TRP A 105 -3.44 6.52 4.31
N VAL A 106 -2.53 5.56 4.19
CA VAL A 106 -1.74 5.05 5.31
C VAL A 106 -0.26 5.29 5.02
N ASN A 107 0.42 5.92 5.96
CA ASN A 107 1.87 6.02 5.93
C ASN A 107 2.44 4.71 6.51
N PRO A 108 3.17 3.89 5.73
CA PRO A 108 3.64 2.59 6.18
C PRO A 108 4.71 2.67 7.27
N MET A 109 5.42 3.80 7.39
CA MET A 109 6.43 4.01 8.41
C MET A 109 5.83 4.32 9.78
N SER A 110 4.82 5.18 9.84
CA SER A 110 4.22 5.62 11.10
C SER A 110 2.93 4.88 11.46
N GLY A 111 2.35 4.12 10.53
CA GLY A 111 1.04 3.49 10.69
C GLY A 111 -0.14 4.47 10.68
N VAL A 112 0.12 5.78 10.53
CA VAL A 112 -0.95 6.79 10.55
C VAL A 112 -1.86 6.60 9.36
N LYS A 113 -3.15 6.39 9.66
CA LYS A 113 -4.25 6.26 8.69
C LYS A 113 -5.06 7.56 8.67
N SER A 114 -5.12 8.20 7.50
CA SER A 114 -5.82 9.46 7.30
C SER A 114 -6.97 9.28 6.31
N TYR A 115 -8.19 9.70 6.70
CA TYR A 115 -9.33 9.68 5.80
C TYR A 115 -9.15 10.69 4.68
N GLY A 116 -9.20 10.22 3.43
CA GLY A 116 -9.01 11.04 2.25
C GLY A 116 -10.32 11.56 1.65
N GLY A 117 -11.43 10.90 1.94
CA GLY A 117 -12.75 11.29 1.45
C GLY A 117 -13.56 10.16 0.82
N ARG A 118 -14.58 10.55 0.08
CA ARG A 118 -15.49 9.68 -0.67
C ARG A 118 -15.50 10.09 -2.15
N ARG A 119 -15.57 9.12 -3.04
CA ARG A 119 -15.66 9.32 -4.49
C ARG A 119 -16.79 8.48 -5.08
N GLU A 120 -17.64 9.12 -5.89
CA GLU A 120 -18.64 8.39 -6.71
C GLU A 120 -17.92 7.69 -7.88
N ILE A 121 -18.39 6.49 -8.20
CA ILE A 121 -17.92 5.74 -9.37
C ILE A 121 -18.80 6.13 -10.54
N SER A 122 -18.24 6.89 -11.48
CA SER A 122 -18.95 7.42 -12.66
C SER A 122 -18.61 6.69 -13.96
N GLY A 123 -17.78 5.62 -13.89
CA GLY A 123 -17.25 4.95 -15.08
C GLY A 123 -16.00 5.65 -15.68
N GLU A 124 -15.70 6.87 -15.28
CA GLU A 124 -14.48 7.57 -15.65
C GLU A 124 -13.32 7.16 -14.72
N SER A 125 -12.08 7.47 -15.14
CA SER A 125 -10.92 7.19 -14.28
C SER A 125 -10.94 8.03 -13.00
N LEU A 126 -10.56 7.42 -11.89
CA LEU A 126 -10.50 8.04 -10.57
C LEU A 126 -9.06 8.21 -10.14
N LYS A 127 -8.66 9.47 -9.87
CA LYS A 127 -7.31 9.81 -9.42
C LYS A 127 -7.27 10.07 -7.92
N PHE A 128 -6.28 9.46 -7.27
CA PHE A 128 -6.01 9.60 -5.84
C PHE A 128 -4.58 10.12 -5.69
N GLU A 129 -4.47 11.43 -5.41
CA GLU A 129 -3.18 12.06 -5.17
C GLU A 129 -2.63 11.62 -3.80
N THR A 130 -1.37 11.20 -3.77
CA THR A 130 -0.70 10.87 -2.52
C THR A 130 -0.54 12.10 -1.64
N PRO A 131 -0.68 11.97 -0.32
CA PRO A 131 -0.38 13.08 0.58
C PRO A 131 1.06 13.57 0.37
N LYS A 132 1.29 14.86 0.53
CA LYS A 132 2.65 15.40 0.51
C LYS A 132 3.39 14.85 1.73
N GLY A 133 4.36 13.98 1.49
CA GLY A 133 5.29 13.47 2.48
C GLY A 133 6.49 14.40 2.68
N ASP A 134 7.33 14.08 3.64
CA ASP A 134 8.68 14.60 3.68
C ASP A 134 9.55 13.89 2.63
N ASP A 135 10.71 14.47 2.28
CA ASP A 135 11.59 13.90 1.26
C ASP A 135 12.17 12.53 1.62
N ALA A 136 12.03 12.11 2.88
CA ALA A 136 12.56 10.85 3.39
C ALA A 136 11.60 9.66 3.20
N HIS A 137 10.29 9.92 3.07
CA HIS A 137 9.27 8.87 3.00
C HIS A 137 8.28 9.17 1.87
N LYS A 138 8.43 8.46 0.77
CA LYS A 138 7.64 8.67 -0.45
C LYS A 138 6.56 7.63 -0.65
N ASP A 139 6.67 6.49 0.01
CA ASP A 139 5.75 5.37 -0.16
C ASP A 139 4.44 5.55 0.61
N TRP A 140 3.35 5.11 -0.01
CA TRP A 140 2.01 5.23 0.56
C TRP A 140 1.17 3.99 0.26
N VAL A 141 0.30 3.66 1.20
CA VAL A 141 -0.76 2.68 1.01
C VAL A 141 -2.09 3.41 0.87
N LEU A 142 -2.79 3.17 -0.23
CA LEU A 142 -4.16 3.62 -0.45
C LEU A 142 -5.11 2.47 -0.13
N LEU A 143 -6.00 2.70 0.82
CA LEU A 143 -7.10 1.79 1.15
C LEU A 143 -8.38 2.37 0.60
N LEU A 144 -9.12 1.57 -0.18
CA LEU A 144 -10.42 1.96 -0.69
C LEU A 144 -11.44 0.90 -0.27
N LYS A 145 -12.60 1.35 0.14
CA LYS A 145 -13.72 0.48 0.49
C LYS A 145 -14.90 0.82 -0.40
N LYS A 146 -15.38 -0.18 -1.14
CA LYS A 146 -16.64 -0.06 -1.90
C LYS A 146 -17.80 0.05 -0.93
N GLU A 147 -18.64 1.05 -1.13
CA GLU A 147 -19.91 1.20 -0.43
C GLU A 147 -20.99 0.53 -1.26
N GLU A 148 -21.78 -0.32 -0.61
CA GLU A 148 -22.96 -0.89 -1.24
C GLU A 148 -23.97 0.25 -1.47
N ALA A 149 -24.58 0.23 -2.64
CA ALA A 149 -25.63 1.20 -3.02
C ALA A 149 -26.90 1.03 -2.18
#